data_f7bb7a5040cce763da8b9ce6569bec39
#
_entry.id   f7bb7a5040cce763da8b9ce6569bec39
#
_cell.length_a   1.000
_cell.length_b   1.000
_cell.length_c   1.000
_cell.angle_alpha   90.00
_cell.angle_beta   90.00
_cell.angle_gamma   90.00
#
_symmetry.space_group_name_H-M   'P 1'
#
loop_
_entity.id
_entity.type
_entity.pdbx_description
1 polymer ?
#
loop_
_entity_poly.entity_id
_entity_poly.type
_entity_poly.pdbx_seq_one_letter_code
_entity_poly.pdbx_strand_id
1 'polypeptide(L)'
;MLVNQKVRILIFISLMQLCSSCTKNDNNPPDLFVQSPLSNESFQLPCDIKVSGYVTDNEKVNRVEVNLVSENSATIVQGFDLDADSSYFEYDLSFTVDDLLLLSGNYFINIKAYDEFGNFTSKYITLYLNEIPKTLESLIYITSNTNQTFIYQQDSVGNSQLVKQLQGNHLLSIGNSRSQHLFVGTDQNGDFFDLNNFTKLWNVPVVSSNYPLFI
;
A
#
# COMPACT_ATOMS: atom_id res chain seq x y z
N MET A 1 21.45 40.91 -63.31
CA MET A 1 22.04 39.59 -63.00
C MET A 1 22.35 39.39 -61.52
N LEU A 2 21.78 40.22 -60.62
CA LEU A 2 22.03 40.19 -59.14
C LEU A 2 20.91 39.53 -58.31
N VAL A 3 19.83 39.10 -58.96
CA VAL A 3 18.73 38.43 -58.26
C VAL A 3 19.08 36.97 -57.88
N ASN A 4 20.06 36.37 -58.52
CA ASN A 4 20.38 34.96 -58.32
C ASN A 4 21.11 34.62 -57.00
N GLN A 5 21.76 35.59 -56.37
CA GLN A 5 22.59 35.28 -55.21
C GLN A 5 21.75 35.26 -53.91
N LYS A 6 20.79 36.18 -53.74
CA LYS A 6 19.90 36.19 -52.60
C LYS A 6 18.92 35.00 -52.61
N VAL A 7 18.41 34.61 -53.78
CA VAL A 7 17.57 33.44 -53.95
C VAL A 7 18.33 32.14 -53.65
N ARG A 8 19.56 32.02 -54.06
CA ARG A 8 20.40 30.83 -53.74
C ARG A 8 20.69 30.71 -52.25
N ILE A 9 20.93 31.84 -51.55
CA ILE A 9 21.13 31.83 -50.09
C ILE A 9 19.84 31.44 -49.35
N LEU A 10 18.67 31.93 -49.76
CA LEU A 10 17.36 31.57 -49.19
C LEU A 10 17.05 30.10 -49.39
N ILE A 11 17.30 29.54 -50.56
CA ILE A 11 17.11 28.10 -50.86
C ILE A 11 18.06 27.25 -50.02
N PHE A 12 19.30 27.68 -49.81
CA PHE A 12 20.27 26.95 -48.99
C PHE A 12 19.93 26.97 -47.52
N ILE A 13 19.40 28.09 -46.98
CA ILE A 13 18.91 28.20 -45.60
C ILE A 13 17.64 27.36 -45.40
N SER A 14 16.72 27.32 -46.39
CA SER A 14 15.49 26.49 -46.34
C SER A 14 15.85 25.00 -46.45
N LEU A 15 16.84 24.59 -47.22
CA LEU A 15 17.29 23.20 -47.29
C LEU A 15 17.97 22.72 -45.99
N MET A 16 18.69 23.64 -45.31
CA MET A 16 19.37 23.32 -44.06
C MET A 16 18.39 23.13 -42.87
N GLN A 17 17.20 23.72 -42.94
CA GLN A 17 16.15 23.52 -41.93
C GLN A 17 15.39 22.20 -42.11
N LEU A 18 15.45 21.56 -43.28
CA LEU A 18 14.79 20.26 -43.54
C LEU A 18 15.61 19.07 -43.01
N CYS A 19 16.88 19.25 -42.70
CA CYS A 19 17.77 18.20 -42.17
C CYS A 19 17.72 18.05 -40.65
N SER A 20 17.05 18.94 -39.91
CA SER A 20 17.06 18.94 -38.44
C SER A 20 15.85 18.23 -37.79
N SER A 21 15.03 17.53 -38.58
CA SER A 21 13.85 16.81 -38.08
C SER A 21 13.98 15.28 -38.22
N CYS A 22 15.18 14.74 -38.01
CA CYS A 22 15.28 13.31 -37.76
C CYS A 22 15.08 13.10 -36.26
N THR A 23 13.84 13.07 -35.82
CA THR A 23 13.52 12.53 -34.50
C THR A 23 13.87 11.06 -34.54
N LYS A 24 14.90 10.66 -33.83
CA LYS A 24 15.19 9.25 -33.60
C LYS A 24 13.96 8.68 -32.92
N ASN A 25 13.32 7.72 -33.56
CA ASN A 25 12.11 7.08 -33.06
C ASN A 25 12.48 5.63 -32.73
N ASP A 26 12.52 5.29 -31.45
CA ASP A 26 12.66 3.91 -31.04
C ASP A 26 11.27 3.34 -30.68
N ASN A 27 10.98 2.15 -31.17
CA ASN A 27 9.74 1.42 -30.90
C ASN A 27 10.01 0.07 -30.20
N ASN A 28 11.24 -0.19 -29.82
CA ASN A 28 11.62 -1.43 -29.15
C ASN A 28 11.53 -1.21 -27.63
N PRO A 29 10.65 -1.92 -26.92
CA PRO A 29 10.61 -1.81 -25.48
C PRO A 29 11.81 -2.50 -24.82
N PRO A 30 12.20 -2.09 -23.61
CA PRO A 30 13.28 -2.73 -22.85
C PRO A 30 13.05 -4.22 -22.62
N ASP A 31 14.12 -5.00 -22.61
CA ASP A 31 14.12 -6.39 -22.18
C ASP A 31 14.33 -6.46 -20.66
N LEU A 32 13.37 -7.10 -19.95
CA LEU A 32 13.35 -7.17 -18.49
C LEU A 32 13.64 -8.60 -18.03
N PHE A 33 14.64 -8.78 -17.16
CA PHE A 33 15.04 -10.05 -16.58
C PHE A 33 14.94 -10.00 -15.05
N VAL A 34 14.24 -11.00 -14.46
CA VAL A 34 14.07 -11.12 -13.02
C VAL A 34 14.83 -12.35 -12.54
N GLN A 35 15.69 -12.17 -11.53
CA GLN A 35 16.48 -13.23 -10.91
C GLN A 35 15.87 -13.68 -9.60
N SER A 36 15.31 -12.78 -8.81
CA SER A 36 14.62 -13.03 -7.55
C SER A 36 13.45 -12.05 -7.40
N PRO A 37 12.34 -12.46 -6.74
CA PRO A 37 12.04 -13.80 -6.25
C PRO A 37 11.64 -14.76 -7.38
N LEU A 38 11.60 -16.07 -7.07
CA LEU A 38 11.05 -17.06 -7.99
C LEU A 38 9.51 -16.98 -7.96
N SER A 39 8.87 -17.27 -9.08
CA SER A 39 7.40 -17.31 -9.13
C SER A 39 6.84 -18.41 -8.22
N ASN A 40 5.76 -18.08 -7.49
CA ASN A 40 5.10 -18.92 -6.48
C ASN A 40 5.95 -19.21 -5.23
N GLU A 41 6.97 -18.41 -4.95
CA GLU A 41 7.69 -18.45 -3.70
C GLU A 41 6.77 -18.04 -2.55
N SER A 42 6.94 -18.68 -1.37
CA SER A 42 6.11 -18.43 -0.20
C SER A 42 6.93 -17.81 0.91
N PHE A 43 6.38 -16.75 1.54
CA PHE A 43 7.02 -16.02 2.62
C PHE A 43 6.12 -15.99 3.86
N GLN A 44 6.73 -16.13 5.05
CA GLN A 44 6.06 -15.96 6.33
C GLN A 44 6.31 -14.54 6.82
N LEU A 45 5.24 -13.77 7.05
CA LEU A 45 5.35 -12.41 7.61
C LEU A 45 5.68 -12.46 9.12
N PRO A 46 6.48 -11.48 9.63
CA PRO A 46 7.18 -10.44 8.88
C PRO A 46 8.39 -11.00 8.12
N CYS A 47 8.70 -10.42 6.96
CA CYS A 47 9.82 -10.89 6.15
C CYS A 47 10.41 -9.77 5.28
N ASP A 48 11.63 -10.01 4.79
CA ASP A 48 12.23 -9.22 3.73
C ASP A 48 12.15 -10.01 2.43
N ILE A 49 11.58 -9.40 1.39
CA ILE A 49 11.47 -9.99 0.05
C ILE A 49 12.51 -9.32 -0.85
N LYS A 50 13.57 -10.05 -1.17
CA LYS A 50 14.59 -9.57 -2.08
C LYS A 50 14.10 -9.62 -3.52
N VAL A 51 14.23 -8.50 -4.24
CA VAL A 51 13.91 -8.38 -5.66
C VAL A 51 15.15 -7.95 -6.42
N SER A 52 15.60 -8.77 -7.34
CA SER A 52 16.79 -8.51 -8.13
C SER A 52 16.64 -8.95 -9.58
N GLY A 53 17.38 -8.29 -10.45
CA GLY A 53 17.40 -8.57 -11.87
C GLY A 53 18.13 -7.51 -12.65
N TYR A 54 17.91 -7.49 -13.95
CA TYR A 54 18.48 -6.48 -14.81
C TYR A 54 17.55 -6.16 -15.99
N VAL A 55 17.75 -4.99 -16.55
CA VAL A 55 17.08 -4.49 -17.74
C VAL A 55 18.11 -4.16 -18.79
N THR A 56 17.82 -4.50 -20.04
CA THR A 56 18.65 -4.08 -21.19
C THR A 56 17.79 -3.39 -22.23
N ASP A 57 18.37 -2.44 -22.92
CA ASP A 57 17.72 -1.71 -23.99
C ASP A 57 18.71 -1.41 -25.12
N ASN A 58 18.23 -1.30 -26.35
CA ASN A 58 19.07 -0.95 -27.50
C ASN A 58 19.53 0.53 -27.46
N GLU A 59 18.82 1.37 -26.72
CA GLU A 59 19.16 2.77 -26.51
C GLU A 59 19.45 3.01 -25.03
N LYS A 60 18.43 3.29 -24.23
CA LYS A 60 18.60 3.69 -22.85
C LYS A 60 17.40 3.35 -22.00
N VAL A 61 17.62 2.58 -20.94
CA VAL A 61 16.65 2.43 -19.86
C VAL A 61 16.57 3.74 -19.09
N ASN A 62 15.37 4.29 -18.94
CA ASN A 62 15.12 5.56 -18.25
C ASN A 62 14.69 5.34 -16.80
N ARG A 63 13.82 4.36 -16.57
CA ARG A 63 13.22 4.14 -15.24
C ARG A 63 12.78 2.70 -15.05
N VAL A 64 12.91 2.20 -13.82
CA VAL A 64 12.38 0.89 -13.42
C VAL A 64 11.49 1.08 -12.18
N GLU A 65 10.23 0.74 -12.30
CA GLU A 65 9.27 0.69 -11.20
C GLU A 65 9.15 -0.74 -10.68
N VAL A 66 9.23 -0.91 -9.36
CA VAL A 66 9.06 -2.21 -8.71
C VAL A 66 8.04 -2.08 -7.59
N ASN A 67 6.90 -2.78 -7.71
CA ASN A 67 5.79 -2.65 -6.79
C ASN A 67 5.36 -4.02 -6.24
N LEU A 68 5.14 -4.10 -4.92
CA LEU A 68 4.43 -5.20 -4.29
C LEU A 68 2.93 -4.87 -4.28
N VAL A 69 2.12 -5.71 -4.91
CA VAL A 69 0.68 -5.47 -5.13
C VAL A 69 -0.14 -6.66 -4.64
N SER A 70 -1.26 -6.40 -3.97
CA SER A 70 -2.19 -7.45 -3.57
C SER A 70 -3.07 -7.90 -4.75
N GLU A 71 -3.34 -9.21 -4.86
CA GLU A 71 -4.21 -9.76 -5.91
C GLU A 71 -5.65 -9.21 -5.83
N ASN A 72 -6.20 -9.16 -4.63
CA ASN A 72 -7.63 -8.88 -4.44
C ASN A 72 -8.02 -7.40 -4.59
N SER A 73 -7.11 -6.49 -4.36
CA SER A 73 -7.41 -5.05 -4.34
C SER A 73 -6.61 -4.26 -5.37
N ALA A 74 -5.65 -4.88 -6.06
CA ALA A 74 -4.68 -4.20 -6.91
C ALA A 74 -4.01 -2.99 -6.18
N THR A 75 -4.02 -3.03 -4.84
CA THR A 75 -3.44 -1.96 -4.02
C THR A 75 -1.94 -2.17 -3.92
N ILE A 76 -1.18 -1.12 -4.18
CA ILE A 76 0.26 -1.12 -3.95
C ILE A 76 0.49 -1.17 -2.45
N VAL A 77 1.14 -2.24 -1.99
CA VAL A 77 1.54 -2.42 -0.58
C VAL A 77 2.79 -1.60 -0.30
N GLN A 78 3.77 -1.68 -1.22
CA GLN A 78 5.02 -0.92 -1.20
C GLN A 78 5.55 -0.79 -2.62
N GLY A 79 6.27 0.30 -2.93
CA GLY A 79 6.83 0.52 -4.27
C GLY A 79 8.16 1.25 -4.24
N PHE A 80 8.96 1.00 -5.27
CA PHE A 80 10.22 1.67 -5.55
C PHE A 80 10.20 2.21 -6.97
N ASP A 81 10.76 3.39 -7.15
CA ASP A 81 10.97 4.04 -8.44
C ASP A 81 12.47 4.29 -8.58
N LEU A 82 13.09 3.64 -9.54
CA LEU A 82 14.53 3.63 -9.74
C LEU A 82 14.87 4.37 -11.05
N ASP A 83 15.58 5.46 -10.94
CA ASP A 83 16.12 6.15 -12.10
C ASP A 83 17.26 5.33 -12.72
N ALA A 84 17.19 5.15 -14.02
CA ALA A 84 18.23 4.48 -14.81
C ALA A 84 18.69 5.42 -15.93
N ASP A 85 19.93 5.30 -16.36
CA ASP A 85 20.51 6.17 -17.39
C ASP A 85 21.58 5.43 -18.22
N SER A 86 21.26 4.19 -18.64
CA SER A 86 22.20 3.35 -19.41
C SER A 86 21.44 2.30 -20.21
N SER A 87 22.08 1.70 -21.20
CA SER A 87 21.51 0.57 -21.96
C SER A 87 21.51 -0.75 -21.18
N TYR A 88 22.10 -0.79 -19.99
CA TYR A 88 22.10 -1.93 -19.06
C TYR A 88 21.94 -1.39 -17.63
N PHE A 89 20.94 -1.86 -16.91
CA PHE A 89 20.64 -1.44 -15.55
C PHE A 89 20.35 -2.64 -14.67
N GLU A 90 21.14 -2.83 -13.61
CA GLU A 90 20.89 -3.84 -12.56
C GLU A 90 20.10 -3.21 -11.41
N TYR A 91 19.12 -3.97 -10.86
CA TYR A 91 18.41 -3.61 -9.66
C TYR A 91 18.53 -4.72 -8.61
N ASP A 92 18.74 -4.29 -7.37
CA ASP A 92 18.80 -5.16 -6.18
C ASP A 92 18.20 -4.37 -5.01
N LEU A 93 17.00 -4.75 -4.58
CA LEU A 93 16.26 -4.07 -3.54
C LEU A 93 15.53 -5.09 -2.65
N SER A 94 15.05 -4.62 -1.49
CA SER A 94 14.30 -5.46 -0.56
C SER A 94 13.04 -4.74 -0.10
N PHE A 95 11.90 -5.46 -0.14
CA PHE A 95 10.66 -5.05 0.51
C PHE A 95 10.68 -5.59 1.93
N THR A 96 10.68 -4.72 2.94
CA THR A 96 10.40 -5.10 4.32
C THR A 96 8.90 -5.12 4.52
N VAL A 97 8.33 -6.32 4.68
CA VAL A 97 6.88 -6.52 4.81
C VAL A 97 6.59 -6.93 6.25
N ASP A 98 6.19 -5.95 7.06
CA ASP A 98 5.91 -6.11 8.50
C ASP A 98 4.48 -5.69 8.90
N ASP A 99 3.62 -5.36 7.91
CA ASP A 99 2.24 -4.96 8.17
C ASP A 99 1.43 -6.13 8.77
N LEU A 100 1.07 -6.00 10.05
CA LEU A 100 0.23 -6.93 10.81
C LEU A 100 -1.17 -7.16 10.20
N LEU A 101 -1.53 -6.37 9.20
CA LEU A 101 -2.85 -6.31 8.61
C LEU A 101 -2.92 -7.01 7.25
N LEU A 102 -1.79 -7.38 6.70
CA LEU A 102 -1.77 -8.18 5.48
C LEU A 102 -2.29 -9.58 5.77
N LEU A 103 -3.24 -10.00 4.95
CA LEU A 103 -3.84 -11.34 5.02
C LEU A 103 -3.02 -12.32 4.20
N SER A 104 -3.09 -13.60 4.58
CA SER A 104 -2.55 -14.67 3.74
C SER A 104 -3.20 -14.65 2.35
N GLY A 105 -2.40 -14.84 1.32
CA GLY A 105 -2.91 -14.85 -0.06
C GLY A 105 -1.83 -14.63 -1.10
N ASN A 106 -2.29 -14.54 -2.35
CA ASN A 106 -1.43 -14.22 -3.47
C ASN A 106 -1.15 -12.71 -3.54
N TYR A 107 0.09 -12.42 -3.82
CA TYR A 107 0.60 -11.07 -4.10
C TYR A 107 1.46 -11.13 -5.35
N PHE A 108 1.70 -9.97 -5.94
CA PHE A 108 2.53 -9.86 -7.14
C PHE A 108 3.64 -8.84 -6.92
N ILE A 109 4.85 -9.21 -7.32
CA ILE A 109 5.85 -8.21 -7.65
C ILE A 109 5.59 -7.80 -9.10
N ASN A 110 5.20 -6.55 -9.30
CA ASN A 110 5.03 -5.95 -10.62
C ASN A 110 6.25 -5.08 -10.90
N ILE A 111 7.00 -5.45 -11.94
CA ILE A 111 8.18 -4.72 -12.37
C ILE A 111 7.89 -4.15 -13.75
N LYS A 112 8.10 -2.83 -13.93
CA LYS A 112 7.99 -2.13 -15.19
C LYS A 112 9.29 -1.41 -15.51
N ALA A 113 9.82 -1.64 -16.68
CA ALA A 113 10.98 -0.93 -17.19
C ALA A 113 10.56 -0.04 -18.36
N TYR A 114 11.00 1.21 -18.34
CA TYR A 114 10.72 2.22 -19.37
C TYR A 114 12.03 2.65 -20.04
N ASP A 115 11.98 2.87 -21.35
CA ASP A 115 13.03 3.53 -22.10
C ASP A 115 12.86 5.07 -22.10
N GLU A 116 13.79 5.77 -22.76
CA GLU A 116 13.72 7.23 -22.92
C GLU A 116 12.64 7.70 -23.91
N PHE A 117 12.08 6.81 -24.73
CA PHE A 117 11.02 7.09 -25.71
C PHE A 117 9.61 6.78 -25.16
N GLY A 118 9.51 6.19 -23.94
CA GLY A 118 8.28 5.85 -23.29
C GLY A 118 7.72 4.46 -23.63
N ASN A 119 8.51 3.64 -24.35
CA ASN A 119 8.16 2.22 -24.50
C ASN A 119 8.40 1.52 -23.16
N PHE A 120 7.68 0.47 -22.86
CA PHE A 120 7.85 -0.26 -21.61
C PHE A 120 7.59 -1.75 -21.74
N THR A 121 8.24 -2.49 -20.84
CA THR A 121 7.97 -3.92 -20.58
C THR A 121 7.53 -4.08 -19.13
N SER A 122 6.57 -4.98 -18.89
CA SER A 122 6.07 -5.29 -17.57
C SER A 122 6.12 -6.79 -17.29
N LYS A 123 6.56 -7.17 -16.08
CA LYS A 123 6.51 -8.55 -15.58
C LYS A 123 5.84 -8.61 -14.22
N TYR A 124 5.10 -9.72 -14.00
CA TYR A 124 4.45 -10.05 -12.74
C TYR A 124 5.02 -11.36 -12.22
N ILE A 125 5.51 -11.33 -10.98
CA ILE A 125 5.99 -12.50 -10.27
C ILE A 125 5.01 -12.77 -9.14
N THR A 126 4.34 -13.92 -9.19
CA THR A 126 3.38 -14.32 -8.15
C THR A 126 4.13 -14.79 -6.91
N LEU A 127 3.69 -14.33 -5.76
CA LEU A 127 4.17 -14.75 -4.43
C LEU A 127 3.00 -15.19 -3.58
N TYR A 128 3.24 -16.01 -2.58
CA TYR A 128 2.28 -16.29 -1.53
C TYR A 128 2.80 -15.77 -0.20
N LEU A 129 2.07 -14.83 0.42
CA LEU A 129 2.38 -14.31 1.74
C LEU A 129 1.49 -14.99 2.77
N ASN A 130 2.11 -15.47 3.86
CA ASN A 130 1.41 -15.99 5.03
C ASN A 130 1.32 -14.87 6.08
N GLU A 131 0.12 -14.57 6.56
CA GLU A 131 -0.10 -13.55 7.57
C GLU A 131 0.64 -13.86 8.88
N ILE A 132 0.93 -12.83 9.65
CA ILE A 132 1.46 -12.98 11.00
C ILE A 132 0.42 -13.74 11.84
N PRO A 133 0.81 -14.87 12.48
CA PRO A 133 -0.11 -15.63 13.31
C PRO A 133 -0.74 -14.76 14.39
N LYS A 134 -2.07 -14.72 14.42
CA LYS A 134 -2.83 -13.98 15.43
C LYS A 134 -2.98 -14.82 16.67
N THR A 135 -2.54 -14.31 17.80
CA THR A 135 -2.78 -14.91 19.12
C THR A 135 -3.89 -14.18 19.84
N LEU A 136 -4.72 -14.93 20.54
CA LEU A 136 -5.74 -14.31 21.41
C LEU A 136 -5.01 -13.75 22.65
N GLU A 137 -4.88 -12.44 22.72
CA GLU A 137 -4.27 -11.76 23.87
C GLU A 137 -5.28 -11.63 25.02
N SER A 138 -6.49 -11.22 24.69
CA SER A 138 -7.54 -11.06 25.69
C SER A 138 -8.94 -11.08 25.06
N LEU A 139 -9.94 -11.38 25.87
CA LEU A 139 -11.35 -11.26 25.55
C LEU A 139 -11.94 -10.06 26.29
N ILE A 140 -12.62 -9.18 25.58
CA ILE A 140 -13.38 -8.09 26.18
C ILE A 140 -14.85 -8.50 26.26
N TYR A 141 -15.43 -8.42 27.45
CA TYR A 141 -16.87 -8.62 27.63
C TYR A 141 -17.49 -7.49 28.45
N ILE A 142 -18.73 -7.21 28.16
CA ILE A 142 -19.48 -6.10 28.73
C ILE A 142 -20.70 -6.65 29.43
N THR A 143 -20.90 -6.23 30.66
CA THR A 143 -22.10 -6.53 31.46
C THR A 143 -22.75 -5.24 31.92
N SER A 144 -24.01 -5.28 32.22
CA SER A 144 -24.72 -4.16 32.83
C SER A 144 -25.63 -4.60 33.97
N ASN A 145 -25.77 -3.72 34.92
CA ASN A 145 -26.85 -3.78 35.92
C ASN A 145 -27.69 -2.49 35.83
N THR A 146 -28.54 -2.23 36.79
CA THR A 146 -29.37 -1.03 36.80
C THR A 146 -28.48 0.22 36.83
N ASN A 147 -28.50 0.98 35.72
CA ASN A 147 -27.83 2.28 35.54
C ASN A 147 -26.29 2.26 35.54
N GLN A 148 -25.67 1.09 35.33
CA GLN A 148 -24.20 0.96 35.20
C GLN A 148 -23.82 -0.09 34.17
N THR A 149 -22.76 0.18 33.44
CA THR A 149 -22.14 -0.71 32.45
C THR A 149 -20.71 -0.99 32.88
N PHE A 150 -20.31 -2.25 32.83
CA PHE A 150 -18.98 -2.72 33.26
C PHE A 150 -18.28 -3.36 32.08
N ILE A 151 -17.05 -2.97 31.86
CA ILE A 151 -16.18 -3.54 30.82
C ILE A 151 -15.11 -4.37 31.53
N TYR A 152 -15.02 -5.63 31.18
CA TYR A 152 -14.03 -6.55 31.70
C TYR A 152 -13.09 -6.99 30.59
N GLN A 153 -11.84 -7.19 30.96
CA GLN A 153 -10.84 -7.86 30.14
C GLN A 153 -10.49 -9.19 30.79
N GLN A 154 -10.53 -10.26 30.02
CA GLN A 154 -10.08 -11.58 30.40
C GLN A 154 -8.82 -11.92 29.63
N ASP A 155 -7.75 -12.29 30.32
CA ASP A 155 -6.50 -12.74 29.71
C ASP A 155 -6.59 -14.14 29.09
N SER A 156 -5.53 -14.57 28.37
CA SER A 156 -5.48 -15.86 27.70
C SER A 156 -5.51 -17.07 28.66
N VAL A 157 -5.28 -16.88 29.96
CA VAL A 157 -5.36 -17.93 30.98
C VAL A 157 -6.68 -17.91 31.77
N GLY A 158 -7.59 -16.98 31.43
CA GLY A 158 -8.95 -16.95 31.95
C GLY A 158 -9.17 -16.02 33.16
N ASN A 159 -8.16 -15.26 33.60
CA ASN A 159 -8.34 -14.26 34.65
C ASN A 159 -9.06 -13.03 34.12
N SER A 160 -10.11 -12.62 34.82
CA SER A 160 -10.91 -11.46 34.46
C SER A 160 -10.67 -10.30 35.39
N GLN A 161 -10.53 -9.10 34.82
CA GLN A 161 -10.41 -7.86 35.58
C GLN A 161 -11.39 -6.81 35.07
N LEU A 162 -11.94 -6.03 35.96
CA LEU A 162 -12.73 -4.84 35.61
C LEU A 162 -11.80 -3.74 35.13
N VAL A 163 -11.96 -3.31 33.87
CA VAL A 163 -11.11 -2.25 33.28
C VAL A 163 -11.79 -0.91 33.22
N LYS A 164 -13.15 -0.90 33.08
CA LYS A 164 -13.95 0.34 33.10
C LYS A 164 -15.33 0.10 33.70
N GLN A 165 -15.82 1.16 34.35
CA GLN A 165 -17.21 1.30 34.80
C GLN A 165 -17.78 2.59 34.19
N LEU A 166 -18.92 2.50 33.53
CA LEU A 166 -19.61 3.60 32.89
C LEU A 166 -20.97 3.80 33.54
N GLN A 167 -21.45 5.04 33.51
CA GLN A 167 -22.81 5.36 33.93
C GLN A 167 -23.78 5.00 32.79
N GLY A 168 -24.99 4.55 33.18
CA GLY A 168 -26.03 4.20 32.23
C GLY A 168 -26.09 2.73 31.86
N ASN A 169 -27.24 2.34 31.28
CA ASN A 169 -27.47 0.98 30.79
C ASN A 169 -26.79 0.80 29.42
N HIS A 170 -26.17 -0.36 29.23
CA HIS A 170 -25.54 -0.70 27.95
C HIS A 170 -26.64 -0.80 26.85
N LEU A 171 -26.38 -0.14 25.72
CA LEU A 171 -27.21 -0.17 24.51
C LEU A 171 -26.54 -0.94 23.38
N LEU A 172 -25.28 -0.64 23.09
CA LEU A 172 -24.50 -1.27 22.03
C LEU A 172 -23.01 -1.16 22.27
N SER A 173 -22.24 -2.02 21.63
CA SER A 173 -20.79 -1.91 21.58
C SER A 173 -20.25 -2.41 20.25
N ILE A 174 -19.16 -1.79 19.79
CA ILE A 174 -18.46 -2.17 18.58
C ILE A 174 -16.97 -2.18 18.88
N GLY A 175 -16.32 -3.33 18.70
CA GLY A 175 -14.90 -3.50 18.85
C GLY A 175 -14.21 -3.65 17.50
N ASN A 176 -13.02 -3.09 17.38
CA ASN A 176 -12.12 -3.29 16.24
C ASN A 176 -10.75 -3.71 16.77
N SER A 177 -10.46 -5.01 16.70
CA SER A 177 -9.18 -5.58 17.13
C SER A 177 -8.00 -5.10 16.26
N ARG A 178 -8.26 -4.74 15.02
CA ARG A 178 -7.25 -4.24 14.08
C ARG A 178 -6.69 -2.87 14.51
N SER A 179 -7.58 -1.95 14.85
CA SER A 179 -7.20 -0.61 15.32
C SER A 179 -7.08 -0.52 16.84
N GLN A 180 -7.33 -1.63 17.56
CA GLN A 180 -7.33 -1.70 19.02
C GLN A 180 -8.28 -0.68 19.66
N HIS A 181 -9.50 -0.56 19.12
CA HIS A 181 -10.49 0.40 19.57
C HIS A 181 -11.79 -0.30 19.97
N LEU A 182 -12.47 0.28 20.99
CA LEU A 182 -13.78 -0.12 21.48
C LEU A 182 -14.69 1.10 21.63
N PHE A 183 -15.85 1.06 20.99
CA PHE A 183 -16.95 1.97 21.26
C PHE A 183 -17.97 1.29 22.15
N VAL A 184 -18.45 1.99 23.19
CA VAL A 184 -19.52 1.53 24.09
C VAL A 184 -20.54 2.64 24.23
N GLY A 185 -21.77 2.35 23.77
CA GLY A 185 -22.92 3.23 23.93
C GLY A 185 -23.78 2.80 25.14
N THR A 186 -24.07 3.76 26.00
CA THR A 186 -25.03 3.64 27.09
C THR A 186 -26.20 4.60 26.87
N ASP A 187 -27.23 4.54 27.67
CA ASP A 187 -28.35 5.50 27.66
C ASP A 187 -27.95 6.90 28.17
N GLN A 188 -26.69 7.10 28.61
CA GLN A 188 -26.15 8.36 29.06
C GLN A 188 -25.12 8.94 28.10
N ASN A 189 -24.20 8.11 27.55
CA ASN A 189 -23.09 8.53 26.74
C ASN A 189 -22.67 7.44 25.74
N GLY A 190 -22.02 7.84 24.64
CA GLY A 190 -21.18 6.96 23.82
C GLY A 190 -19.73 7.23 24.10
N ASP A 191 -18.97 6.25 24.56
CA ASP A 191 -17.57 6.38 24.91
C ASP A 191 -16.69 5.54 23.99
N PHE A 192 -15.59 6.10 23.53
CA PHE A 192 -14.63 5.46 22.63
C PHE A 192 -13.29 5.29 23.33
N PHE A 193 -12.78 4.05 23.36
CA PHE A 193 -11.59 3.66 24.11
C PHE A 193 -10.50 3.11 23.19
N ASP A 194 -9.25 3.35 23.56
CA ASP A 194 -8.08 2.60 23.13
C ASP A 194 -8.01 1.30 23.97
N LEU A 195 -8.00 0.13 23.33
CA LEU A 195 -7.97 -1.17 24.00
C LEU A 195 -6.60 -1.51 24.62
N ASN A 196 -5.51 -0.86 24.19
CA ASN A 196 -4.19 -1.13 24.75
C ASN A 196 -4.08 -0.71 26.21
N ASN A 197 -4.80 0.35 26.61
CA ASN A 197 -4.71 0.91 27.94
C ASN A 197 -6.06 1.34 28.53
N PHE A 198 -7.14 1.13 27.81
CA PHE A 198 -8.49 1.57 28.15
C PHE A 198 -8.62 3.07 28.40
N THR A 199 -7.76 3.88 27.79
CA THR A 199 -7.89 5.32 27.80
C THR A 199 -9.08 5.76 26.97
N LYS A 200 -9.94 6.61 27.52
CA LYS A 200 -11.03 7.22 26.76
C LYS A 200 -10.46 8.26 25.80
N LEU A 201 -10.69 8.05 24.51
CA LEU A 201 -10.19 8.94 23.44
C LEU A 201 -11.17 10.09 23.20
N TRP A 202 -12.45 9.80 23.15
CA TRP A 202 -13.51 10.80 23.02
C TRP A 202 -14.86 10.24 23.51
N ASN A 203 -15.85 11.12 23.61
CA ASN A 203 -17.21 10.73 23.97
C ASN A 203 -18.25 11.54 23.19
N VAL A 204 -19.41 10.94 23.00
CA VAL A 204 -20.60 11.60 22.45
C VAL A 204 -21.69 11.62 23.54
N PRO A 205 -22.10 12.80 24.01
CA PRO A 205 -23.18 12.90 24.96
C PRO A 205 -24.52 12.53 24.30
N VAL A 206 -25.41 11.86 25.02
CA VAL A 206 -26.81 11.66 24.57
C VAL A 206 -27.54 13.00 24.71
N VAL A 207 -27.94 13.57 23.57
CA VAL A 207 -28.54 14.91 23.53
C VAL A 207 -30.02 14.93 23.86
N SER A 208 -30.72 13.81 23.68
CA SER A 208 -32.12 13.61 24.18
C SER A 208 -32.58 12.19 24.03
N SER A 209 -33.50 11.76 24.91
CA SER A 209 -34.10 10.42 24.91
C SER A 209 -35.06 10.15 23.71
N ASN A 210 -35.27 11.10 22.83
CA ASN A 210 -36.25 11.01 21.74
C ASN A 210 -35.71 10.71 20.36
N TYR A 211 -34.36 10.66 20.18
CA TYR A 211 -33.77 10.25 18.94
C TYR A 211 -32.66 9.21 19.19
N PRO A 212 -32.79 7.99 18.64
CA PRO A 212 -31.67 7.08 18.62
C PRO A 212 -30.58 7.70 17.76
N LEU A 213 -29.45 8.07 18.35
CA LEU A 213 -28.31 8.69 17.67
C LEU A 213 -27.54 7.72 16.76
N PHE A 214 -28.02 6.46 16.67
CA PHE A 214 -27.32 5.40 15.96
C PHE A 214 -28.35 4.62 15.10
N ILE A 215 -28.39 4.98 13.84
CA ILE A 215 -28.88 4.14 12.75
C ILE A 215 -27.69 3.70 11.90
#